data_8bf2a151a9e20e834c853e8852132652
#
_entry.id   8bf2a151a9e20e834c853e8852132652
#
_cell.length_a   1.000
_cell.length_b   1.000
_cell.length_c   1.000
_cell.angle_alpha   90.00
_cell.angle_beta   90.00
_cell.angle_gamma   90.00
#
_symmetry.space_group_name_H-M   'P 1'
#
loop_
_entity.id
_entity.type
_entity.pdbx_description
1 polymer ?
#
loop_
_entity_poly.entity_id
_entity_poly.type
_entity_poly.pdbx_seq_one_letter_code
_entity_poly.pdbx_strand_id
1 'polypeptide(L)' 'MIRIKLKAVLAEKGIKQKALVEMTGIRQPTLAGMNNNSVKHIPLDVLDKLCTVLDCQPADLLELVPDENEKSPDA' A
#
# COMPACT_ATOMS: atom_id res chain seq x y z
N MET A 1 -8.51 -3.04 -11.33
CA MET A 1 -8.55 -2.88 -9.86
C MET A 1 -7.28 -2.20 -9.36
N ILE A 2 -7.37 -1.58 -8.22
CA ILE A 2 -6.20 -0.94 -7.63
C ILE A 2 -5.52 -1.91 -6.70
N ARG A 3 -4.21 -2.01 -6.83
CA ARG A 3 -3.43 -2.90 -6.01
C ARG A 3 -2.43 -2.12 -5.22
N ILE A 4 -2.23 -2.50 -3.97
CA ILE A 4 -1.28 -1.81 -3.10
C ILE A 4 0.05 -2.56 -3.15
N LYS A 5 1.11 -1.84 -3.45
CA LYS A 5 2.44 -2.44 -3.60
C LYS A 5 3.33 -2.19 -2.39
N LEU A 6 2.74 -2.01 -1.22
CA LEU A 6 3.51 -1.70 -0.02
C LEU A 6 4.55 -2.77 0.26
N LYS A 7 4.17 -4.03 0.13
CA LYS A 7 5.08 -5.12 0.41
C LYS A 7 6.30 -5.08 -0.48
N ALA A 8 6.09 -4.77 -1.76
CA ALA A 8 7.20 -4.69 -2.71
C ALA A 8 8.13 -3.53 -2.37
N VAL A 9 7.57 -2.39 -1.98
CA VAL A 9 8.37 -1.23 -1.62
C VAL A 9 9.18 -1.52 -0.36
N LEU A 10 8.57 -2.17 0.62
CA LEU A 10 9.28 -2.53 1.84
C LEU A 10 10.43 -3.49 1.55
N ALA A 11 10.20 -4.45 0.69
CA ALA A 11 11.24 -5.41 0.32
C ALA A 11 12.37 -4.70 -0.40
N GLU A 12 12.03 -3.79 -1.29
CA GLU A 12 13.03 -3.06 -2.03
C GLU A 12 13.90 -2.20 -1.13
N LYS A 13 13.29 -1.61 -0.10
CA LYS A 13 14.02 -0.74 0.81
C LYS A 13 14.60 -1.49 2.01
N GLY A 14 14.34 -2.77 2.12
CA GLY A 14 14.87 -3.56 3.24
C GLY A 14 14.23 -3.23 4.57
N ILE A 15 12.97 -2.78 4.56
CA ILE A 15 12.27 -2.41 5.78
C ILE A 15 11.24 -3.47 6.10
N LYS A 16 11.21 -3.91 7.36
CA LYS A 16 10.23 -4.89 7.77
C LYS A 16 8.96 -4.19 8.21
N GLN A 17 7.82 -4.88 8.09
CA GLN A 17 6.55 -4.30 8.47
C GLN A 17 6.55 -3.85 9.94
N LYS A 18 7.19 -4.62 10.81
CA LYS A 18 7.26 -4.27 12.21
C LYS A 18 7.99 -2.95 12.42
N ALA A 19 9.07 -2.75 11.70
CA ALA A 19 9.80 -1.49 11.78
C ALA A 19 8.95 -0.35 11.25
N LEU A 20 8.18 -0.60 10.21
CA LEU A 20 7.33 0.43 9.64
C LEU A 20 6.25 0.87 10.64
N VAL A 21 5.72 -0.06 11.43
CA VAL A 21 4.77 0.28 12.47
C VAL A 21 5.39 1.30 13.44
N GLU A 22 6.63 1.06 13.82
CA GLU A 22 7.30 1.95 14.75
C GLU A 22 7.65 3.29 14.11
N MET A 23 8.02 3.28 12.85
CA MET A 23 8.40 4.49 12.16
C MET A 23 7.21 5.40 11.86
N THR A 24 6.04 4.84 11.61
CA THR A 24 4.89 5.61 11.20
C THR A 24 3.84 5.78 12.28
N GLY A 25 3.84 4.90 13.28
CA GLY A 25 2.78 4.90 14.27
C GLY A 25 1.48 4.32 13.74
N ILE A 26 1.48 3.74 12.55
CA ILE A 26 0.29 3.14 11.99
C ILE A 26 0.13 1.75 12.60
N ARG A 27 -1.09 1.38 12.96
CA ARG A 27 -1.33 0.11 13.60
C ARG A 27 -1.01 -1.05 12.70
N GLN A 28 -0.52 -2.12 13.30
CA GLN A 28 -0.17 -3.31 12.55
C GLN A 28 -1.32 -3.90 11.75
N PRO A 29 -2.54 -3.99 12.25
CA PRO A 29 -3.64 -4.52 11.45
C PRO A 29 -3.89 -3.72 10.18
N THR A 30 -3.70 -2.39 10.26
CA THR A 30 -3.87 -1.54 9.09
C THR A 30 -2.82 -1.85 8.05
N LEU A 31 -1.56 -1.98 8.46
CA LEU A 31 -0.49 -2.28 7.52
C LEU A 31 -0.63 -3.69 6.97
N ALA A 32 -1.06 -4.65 7.79
CA ALA A 32 -1.27 -6.00 7.33
C ALA A 32 -2.36 -6.05 6.27
N GLY A 33 -3.44 -5.29 6.47
CA GLY A 33 -4.50 -5.20 5.49
C GLY A 33 -4.01 -4.62 4.18
N MET A 34 -3.15 -3.62 4.24
CA MET A 34 -2.58 -3.02 3.05
C MET A 34 -1.66 -4.00 2.33
N ASN A 35 -0.85 -4.75 3.07
CA ASN A 35 0.04 -5.72 2.45
C ASN A 35 -0.74 -6.86 1.78
N ASN A 36 -1.90 -7.20 2.32
CA ASN A 36 -2.72 -8.27 1.77
C ASN A 36 -3.74 -7.76 0.76
N ASN A 37 -3.75 -6.49 0.50
CA ASN A 37 -4.71 -5.87 -0.41
C ASN A 37 -6.15 -6.11 0.03
N SER A 38 -6.37 -6.19 1.34
CA SER A 38 -7.72 -6.42 1.86
C SER A 38 -8.40 -5.15 2.33
N VAL A 39 -7.73 -4.00 2.27
CA VAL A 39 -8.37 -2.75 2.66
C VAL A 39 -9.14 -2.20 1.49
N LYS A 40 -10.24 -1.51 1.78
CA LYS A 40 -11.03 -0.88 0.75
C LYS A 40 -10.84 0.61 0.73
N HIS A 41 -10.26 1.17 1.77
CA HIS A 41 -10.00 2.59 1.87
C HIS A 41 -8.62 2.81 2.43
N ILE A 42 -7.98 3.86 2.03
CA ILE A 42 -6.71 4.28 2.61
C ILE A 42 -6.89 5.73 3.01
N PRO A 43 -6.89 6.03 4.32
CA PRO A 43 -6.98 7.42 4.75
C PRO A 43 -5.81 8.21 4.20
N LEU A 44 -6.04 9.46 3.85
CA LEU A 44 -4.98 10.28 3.28
C LEU A 44 -3.82 10.48 4.24
N ASP A 45 -4.10 10.59 5.53
CA ASP A 45 -3.04 10.78 6.52
C ASP A 45 -2.16 9.53 6.61
N VAL A 46 -2.72 8.34 6.45
CA VAL A 46 -1.94 7.10 6.45
C VAL A 46 -1.06 7.07 5.21
N LEU A 47 -1.62 7.41 4.05
CA LEU A 47 -0.86 7.42 2.81
C LEU A 47 0.26 8.47 2.89
N ASP A 48 -0.04 9.63 3.46
CA ASP A 48 0.94 10.69 3.63
C ASP A 48 2.10 10.22 4.50
N LYS A 49 1.81 9.55 5.60
CA LYS A 49 2.86 9.06 6.48
C LYS A 49 3.73 8.02 5.79
N LEU A 50 3.10 7.12 5.06
CA LEU A 50 3.84 6.08 4.35
C LEU A 50 4.77 6.70 3.30
N CYS A 51 4.27 7.64 2.53
CA CYS A 51 5.09 8.28 1.51
C CYS A 51 6.24 9.08 2.14
N THR A 52 5.97 9.74 3.25
CA THR A 52 6.98 10.54 3.91
C THR A 52 8.08 9.66 4.51
N VAL A 53 7.67 8.62 5.24
CA VAL A 53 8.63 7.75 5.91
C VAL A 53 9.42 6.93 4.91
N LEU A 54 8.78 6.45 3.85
CA LEU A 54 9.44 5.63 2.85
C LEU A 54 10.09 6.47 1.75
N ASP A 55 9.89 7.78 1.80
CA ASP A 55 10.46 8.71 0.82
C ASP A 55 10.09 8.25 -0.59
N CYS A 56 8.81 8.08 -0.82
CA CYS A 56 8.31 7.65 -2.11
C CYS A 56 7.03 8.40 -2.45
N GLN A 57 6.55 8.21 -3.65
CA GLN A 57 5.33 8.85 -4.12
C GLN A 57 4.16 7.88 -3.99
N PRO A 58 2.92 8.38 -3.91
CA PRO A 58 1.77 7.48 -3.90
C PRO A 58 1.76 6.52 -5.09
N ALA A 59 2.25 6.95 -6.24
CA ALA A 59 2.29 6.09 -7.41
C ALA A 59 3.21 4.90 -7.20
N ASP A 60 4.16 4.99 -6.29
CA ASP A 60 5.05 3.88 -6.00
C ASP A 60 4.37 2.85 -5.13
N LEU A 61 3.32 3.24 -4.42
CA LEU A 61 2.61 2.35 -3.53
C LEU A 61 1.34 1.78 -4.15
N LEU A 62 0.84 2.37 -5.21
CA LEU A 62 -0.42 1.97 -5.81
C LEU A 62 -0.24 1.71 -7.30
N GLU A 63 -1.01 0.76 -7.82
CA GLU A 63 -0.98 0.52 -9.26
C GLU A 63 -2.35 0.07 -9.73
N LEU A 64 -2.65 0.33 -10.98
CA LEU A 64 -3.88 -0.12 -11.58
C LEU A 64 -3.55 -1.39 -12.33
N VAL A 65 -4.26 -2.46 -11.99
CA VAL A 65 -4.02 -3.77 -12.59
C VAL A 65 -5.27 -4.18 -13.35
N PRO A 66 -5.16 -4.70 -14.55
CA PRO A 66 -6.34 -5.18 -15.26
C PRO A 66 -6.99 -6.30 -14.47
N ASP A 67 -8.33 -6.30 -14.45
CA ASP A 67 -9.04 -7.30 -13.74
C ASP A 67 -9.39 -8.36 -14.75
N GLU A 68 -8.77 -9.50 -14.67
CA GLU A 68 -9.03 -10.53 -15.60
C GLU A 68 -10.41 -11.02 -15.63
N ASN A 69 -11.10 -10.98 -14.54
CA ASN A 69 -12.43 -11.46 -14.55
C ASN A 69 -13.37 -10.44 -15.03
N GLU A 70 -12.99 -9.21 -15.24
CA GLU A 70 -13.84 -8.26 -15.51
C GLU A 70 -13.73 -7.90 -16.83
N LYS A 71 -14.05 -8.14 -17.57
CA LYS A 71 -14.06 -7.80 -18.83
C LYS A 71 -14.54 -6.57 -18.98
N SER A 72 -14.72 -5.89 -18.64
CA SER A 72 -15.29 -4.80 -18.73
C SER A 72 -15.29 -4.07 -19.55
N PRO A 73 -15.63 -3.89 -19.98
CA PRO A 73 -15.68 -3.20 -20.69
C PRO A 73 -16.21 -2.16 -20.70
N ASP A 74 -16.43 -1.98 -20.51
CA ASP A 74 -16.83 -1.13 -20.53
C ASP A 74 -16.67 -0.64 -20.13
N ALA A 75 -16.46 -0.84 -20.06
CA ALA A 75 -16.33 -0.59 -19.69
C ALA A 75 -16.21 -0.35 -19.70
#